data_423cfa14fa9fc77a0f05f6281261bea1
#
_entry.id   423cfa14fa9fc77a0f05f6281261bea1
#
_cell.length_a   1.000
_cell.length_b   1.000
_cell.length_c   1.000
_cell.angle_alpha   90.00
_cell.angle_beta   90.00
_cell.angle_gamma   90.00
#
_symmetry.space_group_name_H-M   'P 1'
#
loop_
_entity.id
_entity.type
_entity.pdbx_description
1 polymer ?
#
loop_
_entity_poly.entity_id
_entity_poly.type
_entity_poly.pdbx_seq_one_letter_code
_entity_poly.pdbx_strand_id
1 'polypeptide(L)'
;MYLHALATALPSTAFTQAECWDILQDSDQRQRLSRRSMLTLRAILRHDSGISTRHFALPDIARVFSMNADELNEAFRREAPVLAGRALTSALAQAGVAVAEVDALLICTCTGYLCPGVTSYVAEQLGLRPNVFLQDLVGLGCGAAIPCLRAAEAIIAARPSAVVACVAVEICSAAFYVDDDPGVLVSACLFGDGAAATVWRGTPGPRALQCGDFSTVHQPANRDRIRFEMREGKLRNLLDASVPALAAAAVAQLLTEERDRPEARPISRLICHVGGRDVLDEIERTCGGFDLTASRQVLRECGNMSSPSVLFALERALRDGSPDDQGDWWLISFGAGFSAHGCRIRG
;
A
#
# COMPACT_ATOMS: atom_id res chain seq x y z
N MET A 1 -18.38 -4.86 -9.13
CA MET A 1 -17.93 -6.12 -8.47
C MET A 1 -18.17 -6.07 -6.98
N TYR A 2 -18.27 -7.21 -6.32
CA TYR A 2 -18.59 -7.30 -4.89
C TYR A 2 -17.42 -7.88 -4.09
N LEU A 3 -17.15 -7.28 -2.92
CA LEU A 3 -16.14 -7.75 -1.98
C LEU A 3 -16.66 -8.97 -1.20
N HIS A 4 -15.99 -10.10 -1.32
CA HIS A 4 -16.28 -11.30 -0.54
C HIS A 4 -15.44 -11.42 0.72
N ALA A 5 -14.18 -11.01 0.66
CA ALA A 5 -13.28 -10.93 1.81
C ALA A 5 -12.17 -9.90 1.61
N LEU A 6 -11.66 -9.41 2.72
CA LEU A 6 -10.46 -8.59 2.84
C LEU A 6 -9.69 -9.08 4.06
N ALA A 7 -8.44 -9.46 3.85
CA ALA A 7 -7.54 -9.85 4.93
C ALA A 7 -6.17 -9.19 4.78
N THR A 8 -5.57 -8.86 5.90
CA THR A 8 -4.25 -8.24 5.98
C THR A 8 -3.24 -9.17 6.64
N ALA A 9 -1.96 -9.02 6.31
CA ALA A 9 -0.85 -9.74 6.92
C ALA A 9 0.32 -8.80 7.18
N LEU A 10 0.85 -8.85 8.39
CA LEU A 10 2.06 -8.15 8.80
C LEU A 10 3.17 -9.15 9.09
N PRO A 11 4.45 -8.84 8.84
CA PRO A 11 5.55 -9.59 9.41
C PRO A 11 5.44 -9.67 10.93
N SER A 12 5.96 -10.76 11.51
CA SER A 12 5.93 -10.97 12.98
C SER A 12 6.89 -10.04 13.73
N THR A 13 7.96 -9.59 13.07
CA THR A 13 8.95 -8.71 13.68
C THR A 13 8.48 -7.26 13.58
N ALA A 14 8.39 -6.60 14.71
CA ALA A 14 7.96 -5.20 14.82
C ALA A 14 8.98 -4.40 15.62
N PHE A 15 9.19 -3.14 15.23
CA PHE A 15 10.06 -2.20 15.92
C PHE A 15 9.33 -0.89 16.16
N THR A 16 9.51 -0.34 17.34
CA THR A 16 9.13 1.05 17.61
C THR A 16 10.07 2.01 16.88
N GLN A 17 9.63 3.25 16.68
CA GLN A 17 10.52 4.27 16.10
C GLN A 17 11.78 4.50 16.97
N ALA A 18 11.65 4.36 18.29
CA ALA A 18 12.79 4.47 19.21
C ALA A 18 13.81 3.35 19.00
N GLU A 19 13.37 2.11 18.88
CA GLU A 19 14.25 0.96 18.57
C GLU A 19 14.90 1.10 17.19
N CYS A 20 14.18 1.60 16.18
CA CYS A 20 14.78 1.90 14.87
C CYS A 20 15.91 2.94 14.97
N TRP A 21 15.76 3.94 15.85
CA TRP A 21 16.82 4.90 16.11
C TRP A 21 18.03 4.26 16.79
N ASP A 22 17.81 3.42 17.81
CA ASP A 22 18.88 2.77 18.56
C ASP A 22 19.67 1.81 17.63
N ILE A 23 18.97 1.01 16.80
CA ILE A 23 19.59 0.15 15.77
C ILE A 23 20.45 0.97 14.78
N LEU A 24 19.93 2.10 14.30
CA LEU A 24 20.69 2.97 13.39
C LEU A 24 21.95 3.53 14.06
N GLN A 25 21.86 3.93 15.33
CA GLN A 25 23.01 4.45 16.09
C GLN A 25 24.11 3.42 16.27
N ASP A 26 23.76 2.15 16.44
CA ASP A 26 24.70 1.06 16.65
C ASP A 26 25.22 0.47 15.34
N SER A 27 24.67 0.88 14.19
CA SER A 27 25.07 0.40 12.87
C SER A 27 26.22 1.21 12.27
N ASP A 28 26.97 0.58 11.35
CA ASP A 28 28.02 1.25 10.56
C ASP A 28 27.47 2.39 9.69
N GLN A 29 26.16 2.39 9.42
CA GLN A 29 25.50 3.42 8.63
C GLN A 29 25.60 4.80 9.26
N ARG A 30 25.67 4.88 10.60
CA ARG A 30 25.91 6.12 11.34
C ARG A 30 27.15 6.86 10.86
N GLN A 31 28.23 6.13 10.54
CA GLN A 31 29.51 6.73 10.12
C GLN A 31 29.48 7.25 8.69
N ARG A 32 28.51 6.80 7.88
CA ARG A 32 28.34 7.17 6.46
C ARG A 32 27.44 8.38 6.27
N LEU A 33 26.71 8.79 7.32
CA LEU A 33 25.76 9.90 7.25
C LEU A 33 26.35 11.17 7.87
N SER A 34 26.00 12.31 7.30
CA SER A 34 26.37 13.61 7.84
C SER A 34 25.72 13.85 9.21
N ARG A 35 26.34 14.75 10.01
CA ARG A 35 25.75 15.17 11.30
C ARG A 35 24.32 15.73 11.13
N ARG A 36 24.06 16.46 10.03
CA ARG A 36 22.74 17.01 9.73
C ARG A 36 21.71 15.90 9.51
N SER A 37 22.05 14.87 8.72
CA SER A 37 21.18 13.72 8.46
C SER A 37 20.87 12.95 9.73
N MET A 38 21.87 12.75 10.60
CA MET A 38 21.65 12.11 11.91
C MET A 38 20.72 12.92 12.81
N LEU A 39 20.78 14.25 12.78
CA LEU A 39 19.83 15.10 13.52
C LEU A 39 18.42 15.01 12.95
N THR A 40 18.27 14.95 11.62
CA THR A 40 16.98 14.76 10.96
C THR A 40 16.35 13.41 11.33
N LEU A 41 17.10 12.31 11.20
CA LEU A 41 16.65 10.97 11.59
C LEU A 41 16.25 10.90 13.07
N ARG A 42 17.05 11.50 13.95
CA ARG A 42 16.72 11.60 15.38
C ARG A 42 15.42 12.36 15.61
N ALA A 43 15.22 13.49 14.92
CA ALA A 43 14.01 14.29 15.05
C ALA A 43 12.75 13.49 14.64
N ILE A 44 12.83 12.68 13.58
CA ILE A 44 11.69 11.87 13.11
C ILE A 44 11.47 10.64 14.01
N LEU A 45 12.55 9.92 14.36
CA LEU A 45 12.44 8.63 15.07
C LEU A 45 12.26 8.77 16.59
N ARG A 46 12.62 9.92 17.20
CA ARG A 46 12.53 10.13 18.66
C ARG A 46 11.43 11.10 19.08
N HIS A 47 10.76 11.75 18.13
CA HIS A 47 9.60 12.60 18.39
C HIS A 47 8.34 12.02 17.75
N ASP A 48 7.19 12.61 18.02
CA ASP A 48 5.93 12.17 17.45
C ASP A 48 5.89 12.43 15.93
N SER A 49 6.10 11.38 15.15
CA SER A 49 5.95 11.37 13.69
C SER A 49 4.58 10.85 13.22
N GLY A 50 3.68 10.55 14.17
CA GLY A 50 2.43 9.86 13.89
C GLY A 50 2.60 8.33 13.77
N ILE A 51 3.84 7.80 13.92
CA ILE A 51 4.15 6.37 13.82
C ILE A 51 4.70 5.89 15.16
N SER A 52 4.09 4.85 15.71
CA SER A 52 4.58 4.18 16.92
C SER A 52 5.41 2.96 16.58
N THR A 53 4.95 2.17 15.59
CA THR A 53 5.53 0.86 15.27
C THR A 53 5.58 0.67 13.76
N ARG A 54 6.59 -0.06 13.30
CA ARG A 54 6.69 -0.58 11.93
C ARG A 54 7.02 -2.06 11.95
N HIS A 55 6.54 -2.80 10.96
CA HIS A 55 6.80 -4.23 10.81
C HIS A 55 7.78 -4.45 9.68
N PHE A 56 8.71 -5.40 9.85
CA PHE A 56 9.72 -5.72 8.84
C PHE A 56 9.85 -7.23 8.65
N ALA A 57 9.82 -7.66 7.39
CA ALA A 57 10.03 -9.05 7.02
C ALA A 57 11.51 -9.46 7.20
N LEU A 58 12.43 -8.51 7.06
CA LEU A 58 13.84 -8.69 7.36
C LEU A 58 14.06 -8.38 8.86
N PRO A 59 14.32 -9.39 9.69
CA PRO A 59 14.36 -9.22 11.14
C PRO A 59 15.62 -8.48 11.63
N ASP A 60 16.72 -8.56 10.87
CA ASP A 60 17.98 -7.86 11.18
C ASP A 60 18.08 -6.59 10.34
N ILE A 61 17.41 -5.53 10.81
CA ILE A 61 17.39 -4.22 10.14
C ILE A 61 18.78 -3.56 10.12
N ALA A 62 19.63 -3.81 11.11
CA ALA A 62 21.00 -3.29 11.10
C ALA A 62 21.79 -3.82 9.91
N ARG A 63 21.64 -5.13 9.61
CA ARG A 63 22.28 -5.78 8.46
C ARG A 63 21.75 -5.24 7.11
N VAL A 64 20.49 -4.86 7.00
CA VAL A 64 19.88 -4.36 5.75
C VAL A 64 20.69 -3.21 5.16
N PHE A 65 21.24 -2.32 5.98
CA PHE A 65 22.06 -1.19 5.52
C PHE A 65 23.39 -1.61 4.88
N SER A 66 23.89 -2.81 5.18
CA SER A 66 25.13 -3.36 4.62
C SER A 66 24.89 -4.34 3.46
N MET A 67 23.67 -4.77 3.23
CA MET A 67 23.32 -5.69 2.13
C MET A 67 23.58 -5.05 0.78
N ASN A 68 24.09 -5.84 -0.16
CA ASN A 68 24.23 -5.43 -1.55
C ASN A 68 22.89 -5.60 -2.32
N ALA A 69 22.87 -5.23 -3.60
CA ALA A 69 21.67 -5.28 -4.42
C ALA A 69 21.12 -6.71 -4.60
N ASP A 70 22.02 -7.69 -4.77
CA ASP A 70 21.61 -9.08 -4.96
C ASP A 70 20.99 -9.66 -3.67
N GLU A 71 21.58 -9.36 -2.51
CA GLU A 71 21.04 -9.77 -1.21
C GLU A 71 19.67 -9.17 -0.92
N LEU A 72 19.44 -7.90 -1.27
CA LEU A 72 18.14 -7.22 -1.10
C LEU A 72 17.10 -7.82 -2.06
N ASN A 73 17.46 -8.05 -3.32
CA ASN A 73 16.58 -8.68 -4.31
C ASN A 73 16.21 -10.10 -3.90
N GLU A 74 17.17 -10.88 -3.39
CA GLU A 74 16.93 -12.23 -2.87
C GLU A 74 16.02 -12.21 -1.63
N ALA A 75 16.20 -11.23 -0.75
CA ALA A 75 15.31 -11.04 0.38
C ALA A 75 13.88 -10.72 -0.07
N PHE A 76 13.68 -9.83 -1.04
CA PHE A 76 12.37 -9.56 -1.63
C PHE A 76 11.76 -10.82 -2.24
N ARG A 77 12.55 -11.58 -3.05
CA ARG A 77 12.11 -12.82 -3.70
C ARG A 77 11.63 -13.86 -2.68
N ARG A 78 12.27 -13.95 -1.52
CA ARG A 78 11.92 -14.88 -0.45
C ARG A 78 10.69 -14.42 0.34
N GLU A 79 10.64 -13.15 0.74
CA GLU A 79 9.66 -12.66 1.71
C GLU A 79 8.33 -12.20 1.07
N ALA A 80 8.35 -11.60 -0.13
CA ALA A 80 7.13 -11.07 -0.75
C ALA A 80 6.09 -12.16 -1.06
N PRO A 81 6.45 -13.32 -1.66
CA PRO A 81 5.48 -14.40 -1.88
C PRO A 81 4.92 -14.98 -0.58
N VAL A 82 5.74 -15.11 0.45
CA VAL A 82 5.31 -15.64 1.75
C VAL A 82 4.28 -14.73 2.40
N LEU A 83 4.55 -13.42 2.43
CA LEU A 83 3.64 -12.44 3.03
C LEU A 83 2.34 -12.30 2.21
N ALA A 84 2.44 -12.24 0.88
CA ALA A 84 1.30 -12.25 -0.05
C ALA A 84 0.44 -13.51 0.10
N GLY A 85 1.08 -14.68 0.16
CA GLY A 85 0.41 -15.97 0.34
C GLY A 85 -0.35 -16.06 1.66
N ARG A 86 0.20 -15.53 2.75
CA ARG A 86 -0.48 -15.46 4.06
C ARG A 86 -1.75 -14.60 3.99
N ALA A 87 -1.66 -13.40 3.41
CA ALA A 87 -2.83 -12.53 3.24
C ALA A 87 -3.88 -13.19 2.36
N LEU A 88 -3.47 -13.79 1.23
CA LEU A 88 -4.40 -14.45 0.30
C LEU A 88 -5.06 -15.68 0.93
N THR A 89 -4.32 -16.53 1.63
CA THR A 89 -4.88 -17.70 2.33
C THR A 89 -5.95 -17.27 3.34
N SER A 90 -5.69 -16.22 4.12
CA SER A 90 -6.66 -15.67 5.06
C SER A 90 -7.92 -15.11 4.36
N ALA A 91 -7.75 -14.39 3.24
CA ALA A 91 -8.87 -13.83 2.48
C ALA A 91 -9.72 -14.94 1.83
N LEU A 92 -9.09 -15.97 1.25
CA LEU A 92 -9.80 -17.12 0.68
C LEU A 92 -10.62 -17.88 1.75
N ALA A 93 -10.01 -18.12 2.91
CA ALA A 93 -10.70 -18.77 4.04
C ALA A 93 -11.90 -17.94 4.52
N GLN A 94 -11.77 -16.61 4.66
CA GLN A 94 -12.87 -15.73 5.03
C GLN A 94 -13.99 -15.70 3.98
N ALA A 95 -13.63 -15.79 2.70
CA ALA A 95 -14.60 -15.83 1.59
C ALA A 95 -15.28 -17.20 1.42
N GLY A 96 -14.82 -18.24 2.10
CA GLY A 96 -15.24 -19.62 1.86
C GLY A 96 -14.92 -20.11 0.44
N VAL A 97 -13.79 -19.65 -0.12
CA VAL A 97 -13.35 -19.94 -1.48
C VAL A 97 -12.19 -20.92 -1.44
N ALA A 98 -12.32 -22.04 -2.12
CA ALA A 98 -11.20 -22.97 -2.28
C ALA A 98 -10.15 -22.40 -3.26
N VAL A 99 -8.88 -22.72 -3.03
CA VAL A 99 -7.78 -22.30 -3.90
C VAL A 99 -8.03 -22.64 -5.37
N ALA A 100 -8.61 -23.83 -5.62
CA ALA A 100 -8.96 -24.29 -6.95
C ALA A 100 -10.08 -23.50 -7.63
N GLU A 101 -10.83 -22.65 -6.92
CA GLU A 101 -11.87 -21.80 -7.49
C GLU A 101 -11.33 -20.45 -8.00
N VAL A 102 -10.11 -20.07 -7.62
CA VAL A 102 -9.51 -18.81 -8.07
C VAL A 102 -9.26 -18.84 -9.57
N ASP A 103 -9.88 -17.91 -10.29
CA ASP A 103 -9.76 -17.77 -11.74
C ASP A 103 -8.69 -16.78 -12.16
N ALA A 104 -8.44 -15.76 -11.34
CA ALA A 104 -7.40 -14.78 -11.57
C ALA A 104 -6.73 -14.35 -10.25
N LEU A 105 -5.42 -14.22 -10.28
CA LEU A 105 -4.60 -13.62 -9.21
C LEU A 105 -3.86 -12.41 -9.77
N LEU A 106 -4.14 -11.25 -9.20
CA LEU A 106 -3.46 -10.00 -9.51
C LEU A 106 -2.64 -9.58 -8.30
N ILE A 107 -1.37 -9.27 -8.49
CA ILE A 107 -0.51 -8.77 -7.40
C ILE A 107 0.10 -7.43 -7.80
N CYS A 108 0.02 -6.43 -6.94
CA CYS A 108 0.73 -5.17 -7.10
C CYS A 108 1.84 -5.01 -6.05
N THR A 109 2.98 -4.48 -6.50
CA THR A 109 4.15 -4.17 -5.67
C THR A 109 5.01 -3.09 -6.32
N CYS A 110 5.79 -2.37 -5.51
CA CYS A 110 6.78 -1.40 -5.99
C CYS A 110 8.16 -1.55 -5.32
N THR A 111 8.31 -2.45 -4.35
CA THR A 111 9.53 -2.62 -3.56
C THR A 111 10.48 -3.69 -4.09
N GLY A 112 10.15 -4.29 -5.23
CA GLY A 112 11.01 -5.23 -5.93
C GLY A 112 10.46 -5.57 -7.31
N TYR A 113 11.30 -6.18 -8.14
CA TYR A 113 10.94 -6.70 -9.45
C TYR A 113 11.43 -8.13 -9.58
N LEU A 114 10.55 -9.02 -9.99
CA LEU A 114 10.87 -10.42 -10.27
C LEU A 114 10.36 -10.81 -11.66
N CYS A 115 11.09 -11.68 -12.32
CA CYS A 115 10.67 -12.37 -13.54
C CYS A 115 11.16 -13.83 -13.47
N PRO A 116 10.27 -14.83 -13.20
CA PRO A 116 8.80 -14.75 -13.06
C PRO A 116 8.35 -13.83 -11.92
N GLY A 117 7.13 -13.25 -12.05
CA GLY A 117 6.57 -12.30 -11.09
C GLY A 117 6.14 -12.94 -9.76
N VAL A 118 5.81 -12.11 -8.77
CA VAL A 118 5.35 -12.57 -7.44
C VAL A 118 4.13 -13.48 -7.56
N THR A 119 3.24 -13.24 -8.53
CA THR A 119 2.08 -14.10 -8.80
C THR A 119 2.46 -15.54 -9.07
N SER A 120 3.55 -15.78 -9.79
CA SER A 120 4.03 -17.14 -10.11
C SER A 120 4.45 -17.89 -8.84
N TYR A 121 5.20 -17.26 -7.96
CA TYR A 121 5.63 -17.85 -6.68
C TYR A 121 4.44 -18.14 -5.76
N VAL A 122 3.48 -17.21 -5.66
CA VAL A 122 2.27 -17.39 -4.85
C VAL A 122 1.39 -18.51 -5.42
N ALA A 123 1.27 -18.59 -6.76
CA ALA A 123 0.50 -19.63 -7.43
C ALA A 123 1.08 -21.03 -7.15
N GLU A 124 2.40 -21.18 -7.21
CA GLU A 124 3.09 -22.42 -6.86
C GLU A 124 2.91 -22.75 -5.37
N GLN A 125 3.16 -21.77 -4.48
CA GLN A 125 3.07 -21.97 -3.03
C GLN A 125 1.68 -22.44 -2.58
N LEU A 126 0.61 -21.91 -3.18
CA LEU A 126 -0.76 -22.23 -2.80
C LEU A 126 -1.38 -23.36 -3.64
N GLY A 127 -0.72 -23.81 -4.70
CA GLY A 127 -1.25 -24.82 -5.61
C GLY A 127 -2.43 -24.34 -6.43
N LEU A 128 -2.35 -23.11 -6.98
CA LEU A 128 -3.37 -22.61 -7.89
C LEU A 128 -3.43 -23.46 -9.18
N ARG A 129 -4.59 -23.46 -9.83
CA ARG A 129 -4.79 -24.24 -11.07
C ARG A 129 -3.81 -23.79 -12.18
N PRO A 130 -3.34 -24.70 -13.05
CA PRO A 130 -2.43 -24.34 -14.14
C PRO A 130 -2.98 -23.32 -15.14
N ASN A 131 -4.30 -23.18 -15.22
CA ASN A 131 -5.01 -22.25 -16.12
C ASN A 131 -5.50 -20.97 -15.40
N VAL A 132 -5.04 -20.68 -14.18
CA VAL A 132 -5.30 -19.42 -13.50
C VAL A 132 -4.66 -18.27 -14.28
N PHE A 133 -5.40 -17.15 -14.40
CA PHE A 133 -4.84 -15.92 -14.99
C PHE A 133 -3.96 -15.22 -13.94
N LEU A 134 -2.70 -14.97 -14.28
CA LEU A 134 -1.72 -14.29 -13.40
C LEU A 134 -1.34 -12.94 -13.98
N GLN A 135 -1.37 -11.89 -13.15
CA GLN A 135 -0.94 -10.55 -13.54
C GLN A 135 -0.21 -9.83 -12.40
N ASP A 136 1.02 -9.42 -12.65
CA ASP A 136 1.77 -8.52 -11.77
C ASP A 136 1.64 -7.07 -12.27
N LEU A 137 1.32 -6.15 -11.34
CA LEU A 137 1.22 -4.71 -11.59
C LEU A 137 2.39 -4.01 -10.88
N VAL A 138 3.27 -3.40 -11.64
CA VAL A 138 4.45 -2.69 -11.13
C VAL A 138 4.50 -1.25 -11.66
N GLY A 139 5.27 -0.38 -11.01
CA GLY A 139 5.52 0.99 -11.48
C GLY A 139 4.49 2.05 -11.06
N LEU A 140 3.47 1.70 -10.27
CA LEU A 140 2.44 2.63 -9.78
C LEU A 140 2.70 3.12 -8.33
N GLY A 141 3.74 2.62 -7.69
CA GLY A 141 4.11 2.99 -6.31
C GLY A 141 2.98 2.72 -5.33
N CYS A 142 2.88 3.58 -4.32
CA CYS A 142 1.86 3.49 -3.27
C CYS A 142 0.42 3.55 -3.78
N GLY A 143 0.20 4.06 -5.00
CA GLY A 143 -1.13 4.16 -5.62
C GLY A 143 -1.69 2.85 -6.16
N ALA A 144 -0.89 1.78 -6.26
CA ALA A 144 -1.15 0.60 -7.09
C ALA A 144 -2.39 -0.24 -6.70
N ALA A 145 -2.83 -0.20 -5.44
CA ALA A 145 -3.93 -1.05 -4.97
C ALA A 145 -5.25 -0.78 -5.75
N ILE A 146 -5.64 0.48 -5.92
CA ILE A 146 -6.90 0.82 -6.62
C ILE A 146 -6.85 0.47 -8.12
N PRO A 147 -5.78 0.76 -8.89
CA PRO A 147 -5.62 0.21 -10.24
C PRO A 147 -5.67 -1.32 -10.32
N CYS A 148 -5.15 -2.03 -9.30
CA CYS A 148 -5.28 -3.49 -9.21
C CYS A 148 -6.75 -3.91 -9.08
N LEU A 149 -7.54 -3.23 -8.24
CA LEU A 149 -8.98 -3.46 -8.13
C LEU A 149 -9.73 -3.15 -9.44
N ARG A 150 -9.32 -2.09 -10.16
CA ARG A 150 -9.91 -1.76 -11.48
C ARG A 150 -9.65 -2.85 -12.51
N ALA A 151 -8.47 -3.47 -12.49
CA ALA A 151 -8.16 -4.61 -13.35
C ALA A 151 -9.05 -5.82 -13.02
N ALA A 152 -9.31 -6.08 -11.72
CA ALA A 152 -10.24 -7.10 -11.28
C ALA A 152 -11.68 -6.83 -11.76
N GLU A 153 -12.13 -5.58 -11.69
CA GLU A 153 -13.45 -5.19 -12.22
C GLU A 153 -13.58 -5.52 -13.71
N ALA A 154 -12.55 -5.22 -14.51
CA ALA A 154 -12.56 -5.52 -15.94
C ALA A 154 -12.64 -7.04 -16.22
N ILE A 155 -11.96 -7.87 -15.45
CA ILE A 155 -12.03 -9.33 -15.55
C ILE A 155 -13.43 -9.82 -15.21
N ILE A 156 -14.04 -9.33 -14.13
CA ILE A 156 -15.39 -9.73 -13.70
C ILE A 156 -16.44 -9.23 -14.69
N ALA A 157 -16.28 -8.03 -15.26
CA ALA A 157 -17.17 -7.53 -16.30
C ALA A 157 -17.15 -8.41 -17.56
N ALA A 158 -15.97 -8.91 -17.94
CA ALA A 158 -15.82 -9.85 -19.06
C ALA A 158 -16.31 -11.27 -18.72
N ARG A 159 -16.18 -11.70 -17.47
CA ARG A 159 -16.61 -13.02 -16.97
C ARG A 159 -17.23 -12.90 -15.58
N PRO A 160 -18.57 -12.66 -15.50
CA PRO A 160 -19.26 -12.40 -14.22
C PRO A 160 -19.17 -13.52 -13.17
N SER A 161 -18.91 -14.76 -13.60
CA SER A 161 -18.72 -15.91 -12.70
C SER A 161 -17.29 -16.00 -12.13
N ALA A 162 -16.35 -15.18 -12.60
CA ALA A 162 -14.95 -15.26 -12.18
C ALA A 162 -14.77 -14.95 -10.69
N VAL A 163 -13.90 -15.71 -10.06
CA VAL A 163 -13.35 -15.44 -8.73
C VAL A 163 -11.98 -14.79 -8.91
N VAL A 164 -11.89 -13.53 -8.55
CA VAL A 164 -10.67 -12.73 -8.72
C VAL A 164 -10.07 -12.39 -7.36
N ALA A 165 -8.80 -12.74 -7.16
CA ALA A 165 -8.01 -12.36 -6.00
C ALA A 165 -7.07 -11.20 -6.35
N CYS A 166 -7.08 -10.13 -5.55
CA CYS A 166 -6.11 -9.04 -5.65
C CYS A 166 -5.27 -9.00 -4.38
N VAL A 167 -3.96 -8.89 -4.55
CA VAL A 167 -3.01 -8.74 -3.43
C VAL A 167 -2.14 -7.52 -3.66
N ALA A 168 -2.05 -6.66 -2.66
CA ALA A 168 -1.01 -5.65 -2.57
C ALA A 168 0.03 -6.12 -1.56
N VAL A 169 1.32 -6.18 -1.94
CA VAL A 169 2.40 -6.64 -1.06
C VAL A 169 3.63 -5.79 -1.22
N GLU A 170 4.21 -5.38 -0.08
CA GLU A 170 5.43 -4.59 -0.08
C GLU A 170 6.40 -5.09 0.98
N ILE A 171 7.65 -5.23 0.57
CA ILE A 171 8.79 -5.50 1.45
C ILE A 171 9.71 -4.27 1.39
N CYS A 172 9.24 -3.19 2.02
CA CYS A 172 9.99 -1.93 2.06
C CYS A 172 11.37 -2.10 2.71
N SER A 173 11.50 -3.05 3.66
CA SER A 173 12.78 -3.38 4.27
C SER A 173 13.80 -3.94 3.27
N ALA A 174 13.37 -4.59 2.18
CA ALA A 174 14.24 -5.03 1.09
C ALA A 174 14.59 -3.90 0.09
N ALA A 175 13.95 -2.74 0.23
CA ALA A 175 14.18 -1.54 -0.58
C ALA A 175 14.80 -0.39 0.25
N PHE A 176 15.32 -0.66 1.45
CA PHE A 176 15.96 0.36 2.26
C PHE A 176 17.27 0.82 1.64
N TYR A 177 17.32 2.11 1.40
CA TYR A 177 18.50 2.84 1.01
C TYR A 177 18.59 4.09 1.88
N VAL A 178 19.77 4.44 2.36
CA VAL A 178 19.95 5.62 3.21
C VAL A 178 21.18 6.40 2.75
N ASP A 179 20.99 7.66 2.45
CA ASP A 179 22.04 8.64 2.17
C ASP A 179 21.66 10.01 2.77
N ASP A 180 22.41 11.06 2.45
CA ASP A 180 22.20 12.40 3.01
C ASP A 180 21.05 13.19 2.34
N ASP A 181 20.30 12.60 1.40
CA ASP A 181 19.10 13.23 0.80
C ASP A 181 17.95 13.28 1.80
N PRO A 182 17.36 14.45 2.07
CA PRO A 182 16.28 14.57 3.06
C PRO A 182 15.06 13.68 2.76
N GLY A 183 14.69 13.51 1.48
CA GLY A 183 13.56 12.67 1.08
C GLY A 183 13.83 11.19 1.33
N VAL A 184 15.07 10.74 1.10
CA VAL A 184 15.52 9.37 1.42
C VAL A 184 15.49 9.13 2.93
N LEU A 185 15.94 10.10 3.73
CA LEU A 185 15.93 10.00 5.19
C LEU A 185 14.49 9.89 5.74
N VAL A 186 13.57 10.71 5.21
CA VAL A 186 12.13 10.63 5.56
C VAL A 186 11.58 9.26 5.19
N SER A 187 11.86 8.78 3.96
CA SER A 187 11.45 7.46 3.48
C SER A 187 11.89 6.34 4.42
N ALA A 188 13.16 6.32 4.83
CA ALA A 188 13.70 5.32 5.75
C ALA A 188 13.00 5.30 7.12
N CYS A 189 12.46 6.44 7.56
CA CYS A 189 11.72 6.56 8.83
C CYS A 189 10.22 6.25 8.71
N LEU A 190 9.67 6.24 7.50
CA LEU A 190 8.22 6.19 7.23
C LEU A 190 7.75 4.78 6.89
N PHE A 191 8.48 4.05 6.04
CA PHE A 191 8.00 2.81 5.45
C PHE A 191 8.15 1.59 6.35
N GLY A 192 7.18 0.66 6.22
CA GLY A 192 7.14 -0.68 6.80
C GLY A 192 6.64 -1.70 5.78
N ASP A 193 6.66 -2.97 6.14
CA ASP A 193 6.25 -4.10 5.29
C ASP A 193 4.82 -4.53 5.60
N GLY A 194 4.10 -4.99 4.58
CA GLY A 194 2.75 -5.49 4.75
C GLY A 194 2.17 -6.09 3.47
N ALA A 195 1.12 -6.88 3.62
CA ALA A 195 0.32 -7.36 2.51
C ALA A 195 -1.17 -7.30 2.84
N ALA A 196 -1.99 -7.02 1.84
CA ALA A 196 -3.45 -7.06 1.93
C ALA A 196 -4.00 -7.81 0.72
N ALA A 197 -4.94 -8.72 0.95
CA ALA A 197 -5.59 -9.51 -0.08
C ALA A 197 -7.10 -9.31 -0.05
N THR A 198 -7.70 -9.20 -1.22
CA THR A 198 -9.14 -9.08 -1.41
C THR A 198 -9.65 -10.15 -2.37
N VAL A 199 -10.85 -10.68 -2.12
CA VAL A 199 -11.53 -11.65 -2.99
C VAL A 199 -12.79 -10.99 -3.56
N TRP A 200 -12.92 -11.04 -4.88
CA TRP A 200 -13.99 -10.35 -5.64
C TRP A 200 -14.77 -11.31 -6.52
N ARG A 201 -16.08 -11.06 -6.63
CA ARG A 201 -17.00 -11.77 -7.56
C ARG A 201 -18.00 -10.79 -8.19
N GLY A 202 -18.69 -11.23 -9.22
CA GLY A 202 -19.82 -10.50 -9.84
C GLY A 202 -21.11 -10.54 -9.02
N THR A 203 -21.20 -11.42 -8.04
CA THR A 203 -22.39 -11.60 -7.17
C THR A 203 -22.14 -11.04 -5.77
N PRO A 204 -23.19 -10.58 -5.05
CA PRO A 204 -23.04 -10.08 -3.69
C PRO A 204 -22.35 -11.06 -2.73
N GLY A 205 -21.41 -10.55 -1.94
CA GLY A 205 -20.79 -11.25 -0.82
C GLY A 205 -21.56 -11.06 0.50
N PRO A 206 -21.02 -11.55 1.64
CA PRO A 206 -21.71 -11.53 2.94
C PRO A 206 -22.15 -10.15 3.42
N ARG A 207 -21.41 -9.10 3.07
CA ARG A 207 -21.72 -7.70 3.42
C ARG A 207 -22.34 -6.92 2.26
N ALA A 208 -22.56 -7.55 1.12
CA ALA A 208 -23.06 -6.93 -0.12
C ALA A 208 -22.27 -5.69 -0.59
N LEU A 209 -21.02 -5.52 -0.16
CA LEU A 209 -20.19 -4.36 -0.50
C LEU A 209 -19.82 -4.37 -1.98
N GLN A 210 -20.32 -3.40 -2.70
CA GLN A 210 -20.03 -3.19 -4.13
C GLN A 210 -18.89 -2.19 -4.31
N CYS A 211 -17.89 -2.55 -5.11
CA CYS A 211 -16.83 -1.63 -5.54
C CYS A 211 -17.01 -1.28 -7.03
N GLY A 212 -16.81 -0.02 -7.35
CA GLY A 212 -16.90 0.51 -8.71
C GLY A 212 -16.58 2.00 -8.78
N ASP A 213 -16.98 2.64 -9.88
CA ASP A 213 -16.79 4.08 -10.13
C ASP A 213 -15.32 4.51 -9.95
N PHE A 214 -14.44 3.82 -10.67
CA PHE A 214 -13.01 4.13 -10.63
C PHE A 214 -12.71 5.45 -11.31
N SER A 215 -11.90 6.27 -10.63
CA SER A 215 -11.41 7.55 -11.12
C SER A 215 -9.87 7.62 -11.02
N THR A 216 -9.26 8.43 -11.89
CA THR A 216 -7.79 8.58 -11.91
C THR A 216 -7.44 9.97 -12.37
N VAL A 217 -6.52 10.62 -11.66
CA VAL A 217 -5.79 11.78 -12.14
C VAL A 217 -4.31 11.42 -12.28
N HIS A 218 -3.72 11.76 -13.43
CA HIS A 218 -2.32 11.51 -13.72
C HIS A 218 -1.61 12.81 -14.09
N GLN A 219 -0.53 13.13 -13.40
CA GLN A 219 0.23 14.38 -13.53
C GLN A 219 1.70 14.08 -13.89
N PRO A 220 2.02 13.72 -15.14
CA PRO A 220 3.35 13.27 -15.52
C PRO A 220 4.44 14.34 -15.34
N ALA A 221 4.08 15.62 -15.32
CA ALA A 221 5.00 16.71 -15.00
C ALA A 221 5.57 16.64 -13.56
N ASN A 222 4.87 15.92 -12.67
CA ASN A 222 5.25 15.73 -11.26
C ASN A 222 5.88 14.36 -10.98
N ARG A 223 6.20 13.55 -12.02
CA ARG A 223 6.74 12.19 -11.86
C ARG A 223 8.02 12.11 -11.02
N ASP A 224 8.81 13.19 -11.00
CA ASP A 224 10.07 13.24 -10.26
C ASP A 224 9.90 13.59 -8.77
N ARG A 225 8.68 13.94 -8.33
CA ARG A 225 8.40 14.33 -6.93
C ARG A 225 8.30 13.13 -5.97
N ILE A 226 7.89 11.98 -6.49
CA ILE A 226 7.86 10.71 -5.76
C ILE A 226 8.22 9.58 -6.71
N ARG A 227 9.36 8.93 -6.49
CA ARG A 227 9.82 7.85 -7.35
C ARG A 227 10.87 6.98 -6.67
N PHE A 228 11.01 5.77 -7.18
CA PHE A 228 12.25 5.02 -7.03
C PHE A 228 13.21 5.32 -8.17
N GLU A 229 14.49 5.43 -7.86
CA GLU A 229 15.58 5.34 -8.82
C GLU A 229 16.53 4.20 -8.46
N MET A 230 17.19 3.65 -9.49
CA MET A 230 18.23 2.64 -9.26
C MET A 230 19.55 3.34 -9.00
N ARG A 231 20.16 3.06 -7.85
CA ARG A 231 21.50 3.52 -7.52
C ARG A 231 22.34 2.35 -6.99
N GLU A 232 23.43 2.05 -7.65
CA GLU A 232 24.27 0.89 -7.31
C GLU A 232 23.50 -0.44 -7.25
N GLY A 233 22.49 -0.59 -8.14
CA GLY A 233 21.60 -1.73 -8.17
C GLY A 233 20.52 -1.77 -7.08
N LYS A 234 20.48 -0.78 -6.19
CA LYS A 234 19.48 -0.67 -5.10
C LYS A 234 18.37 0.31 -5.46
N LEU A 235 17.19 0.04 -4.94
CA LEU A 235 16.06 0.97 -5.02
C LEU A 235 16.26 2.12 -4.04
N ARG A 236 16.36 3.35 -4.56
CA ARG A 236 16.46 4.58 -3.79
C ARG A 236 15.14 5.33 -3.87
N ASN A 237 14.45 5.45 -2.74
CA ASN A 237 13.15 6.13 -2.69
C ASN A 237 13.34 7.62 -2.46
N LEU A 238 12.86 8.41 -3.40
CA LEU A 238 12.92 9.88 -3.39
C LEU A 238 11.54 10.46 -3.11
N LEU A 239 11.44 11.23 -2.03
CA LEU A 239 10.24 11.96 -1.62
C LEU A 239 10.54 13.46 -1.58
N ASP A 240 9.92 14.20 -2.48
CA ASP A 240 10.01 15.66 -2.50
C ASP A 240 9.12 16.28 -1.39
N ALA A 241 9.57 17.38 -0.80
CA ALA A 241 8.81 18.09 0.23
C ALA A 241 7.43 18.59 -0.24
N SER A 242 7.19 18.68 -1.55
CA SER A 242 5.89 19.06 -2.12
C SER A 242 4.86 17.93 -2.16
N VAL A 243 5.24 16.69 -1.87
CA VAL A 243 4.35 15.51 -1.95
C VAL A 243 3.06 15.67 -1.16
N PRO A 244 3.04 16.18 0.08
CA PRO A 244 1.79 16.41 0.82
C PRO A 244 0.81 17.33 0.07
N ALA A 245 1.28 18.46 -0.43
CA ALA A 245 0.45 19.40 -1.18
C ALA A 245 -0.04 18.84 -2.53
N LEU A 246 0.83 18.10 -3.24
CA LEU A 246 0.46 17.44 -4.50
C LEU A 246 -0.60 16.36 -4.27
N ALA A 247 -0.47 15.55 -3.22
CA ALA A 247 -1.44 14.53 -2.87
C ALA A 247 -2.79 15.16 -2.54
N ALA A 248 -2.81 16.19 -1.69
CA ALA A 248 -4.03 16.88 -1.30
C ALA A 248 -4.73 17.55 -2.51
N ALA A 249 -3.97 18.17 -3.41
CA ALA A 249 -4.53 18.79 -4.62
C ALA A 249 -5.13 17.74 -5.56
N ALA A 250 -4.45 16.60 -5.77
CA ALA A 250 -4.96 15.52 -6.61
C ALA A 250 -6.21 14.85 -6.02
N VAL A 251 -6.24 14.65 -4.69
CA VAL A 251 -7.41 14.12 -3.98
C VAL A 251 -8.58 15.10 -4.08
N ALA A 252 -8.35 16.40 -3.88
CA ALA A 252 -9.38 17.42 -3.98
C ALA A 252 -9.96 17.52 -5.40
N GLN A 253 -9.12 17.39 -6.44
CA GLN A 253 -9.56 17.35 -7.83
C GLN A 253 -10.52 16.17 -8.04
N LEU A 254 -10.09 14.95 -7.70
CA LEU A 254 -10.92 13.76 -7.85
C LEU A 254 -12.20 13.83 -7.01
N LEU A 255 -12.14 14.40 -5.80
CA LEU A 255 -13.31 14.56 -4.94
C LEU A 255 -14.35 15.50 -5.58
N THR A 256 -13.89 16.57 -6.24
CA THR A 256 -14.78 17.47 -6.98
C THR A 256 -15.44 16.74 -8.15
N GLU A 257 -14.67 16.01 -8.95
CA GLU A 257 -15.19 15.20 -10.06
C GLU A 257 -16.21 14.14 -9.58
N GLU A 258 -15.96 13.52 -8.41
CA GLU A 258 -16.88 12.54 -7.81
C GLU A 258 -18.18 13.17 -7.28
N ARG A 259 -18.13 14.41 -6.76
CA ARG A 259 -19.32 15.15 -6.29
C ARG A 259 -20.17 15.65 -7.44
N ASP A 260 -19.55 16.02 -8.55
CA ASP A 260 -20.21 16.52 -9.74
C ASP A 260 -20.80 15.39 -10.63
N ARG A 261 -20.57 14.14 -10.29
CA ARG A 261 -21.07 12.99 -11.04
C ARG A 261 -22.59 12.91 -10.93
N PRO A 262 -23.32 12.83 -12.08
CA PRO A 262 -24.78 12.69 -12.05
C PRO A 262 -25.22 11.50 -11.20
N GLU A 263 -26.26 11.68 -10.38
CA GLU A 263 -26.85 10.63 -9.53
C GLU A 263 -25.90 10.01 -8.49
N ALA A 264 -24.72 10.61 -8.26
CA ALA A 264 -23.80 10.12 -7.24
C ALA A 264 -24.38 10.30 -5.84
N ARG A 265 -24.37 9.22 -5.05
CA ARG A 265 -24.70 9.31 -3.63
C ARG A 265 -23.63 10.14 -2.90
N PRO A 266 -23.96 10.80 -1.78
CA PRO A 266 -22.97 11.48 -0.96
C PRO A 266 -21.82 10.53 -0.58
N ILE A 267 -20.62 11.10 -0.43
CA ILE A 267 -19.49 10.38 0.16
C ILE A 267 -19.56 10.61 1.68
N SER A 268 -19.84 9.55 2.44
CA SER A 268 -19.96 9.61 3.91
C SER A 268 -18.62 9.39 4.62
N ARG A 269 -17.69 8.66 3.99
CA ARG A 269 -16.36 8.37 4.57
C ARG A 269 -15.28 8.37 3.50
N LEU A 270 -14.13 8.93 3.84
CA LEU A 270 -12.90 8.88 3.04
C LEU A 270 -11.94 7.85 3.63
N ILE A 271 -11.60 6.81 2.86
CA ILE A 271 -10.57 5.83 3.20
C ILE A 271 -9.31 6.17 2.41
N CYS A 272 -8.34 6.76 3.08
CA CYS A 272 -7.17 7.34 2.43
C CYS A 272 -5.93 6.45 2.59
N HIS A 273 -5.13 6.37 1.51
CA HIS A 273 -3.77 5.84 1.60
C HIS A 273 -2.96 6.54 2.70
N VAL A 274 -2.18 5.76 3.42
CA VAL A 274 -1.42 6.19 4.61
C VAL A 274 -0.06 6.76 4.19
N GLY A 275 -0.10 7.93 3.55
CA GLY A 275 1.11 8.55 2.98
C GLY A 275 2.11 9.11 3.99
N GLY A 276 1.67 9.33 5.23
CA GLY A 276 2.41 9.96 6.33
C GLY A 276 1.55 11.01 7.04
N ARG A 277 1.97 11.47 8.23
CA ARG A 277 1.20 12.44 9.03
C ARG A 277 0.91 13.72 8.24
N ASP A 278 1.95 14.34 7.69
CA ASP A 278 1.83 15.63 6.99
C ASP A 278 0.95 15.52 5.73
N VAL A 279 0.94 14.35 5.09
CA VAL A 279 0.05 14.06 3.94
C VAL A 279 -1.40 13.97 4.39
N LEU A 280 -1.68 13.25 5.47
CA LEU A 280 -3.05 13.11 6.00
C LEU A 280 -3.56 14.46 6.53
N ASP A 281 -2.72 15.25 7.20
CA ASP A 281 -3.06 16.58 7.70
C ASP A 281 -3.42 17.53 6.55
N GLU A 282 -2.65 17.50 5.46
CA GLU A 282 -2.89 18.35 4.30
C GLU A 282 -4.15 17.94 3.52
N ILE A 283 -4.44 16.64 3.40
CA ILE A 283 -5.69 16.13 2.82
C ILE A 283 -6.89 16.55 3.68
N GLU A 284 -6.81 16.40 5.00
CA GLU A 284 -7.89 16.79 5.93
C GLU A 284 -8.16 18.30 5.85
N ARG A 285 -7.11 19.11 5.81
CA ARG A 285 -7.20 20.57 5.65
C ARG A 285 -7.85 20.99 4.32
N THR A 286 -7.49 20.29 3.23
CA THR A 286 -7.90 20.65 1.86
C THR A 286 -9.28 20.11 1.50
N CYS A 287 -9.58 18.87 1.88
CA CYS A 287 -10.83 18.21 1.51
C CYS A 287 -11.93 18.37 2.58
N GLY A 288 -11.58 18.66 3.83
CA GLY A 288 -12.46 18.94 4.96
C GLY A 288 -13.64 18.01 5.19
N GLY A 289 -14.06 17.84 6.45
CA GLY A 289 -15.31 17.15 6.78
C GLY A 289 -15.28 15.61 6.75
N PHE A 290 -14.13 14.99 6.49
CA PHE A 290 -13.97 13.54 6.54
C PHE A 290 -13.16 13.10 7.75
N ASP A 291 -13.59 11.99 8.37
CA ASP A 291 -12.84 11.31 9.41
C ASP A 291 -11.76 10.42 8.80
N LEU A 292 -10.49 10.72 9.06
CA LEU A 292 -9.32 9.93 8.65
C LEU A 292 -8.78 9.02 9.76
N THR A 293 -9.54 8.78 10.82
CA THR A 293 -9.10 8.02 12.00
C THR A 293 -8.57 6.63 11.62
N ALA A 294 -9.24 5.90 10.73
CA ALA A 294 -8.79 4.58 10.29
C ALA A 294 -7.39 4.64 9.62
N SER A 295 -7.15 5.62 8.74
CA SER A 295 -5.86 5.83 8.09
C SER A 295 -4.78 6.24 9.10
N ARG A 296 -5.11 7.12 10.06
CA ARG A 296 -4.17 7.55 11.12
C ARG A 296 -3.81 6.40 12.08
N GLN A 297 -4.75 5.52 12.40
CA GLN A 297 -4.48 4.34 13.21
C GLN A 297 -3.53 3.38 12.50
N VAL A 298 -3.75 3.11 11.21
CA VAL A 298 -2.84 2.28 10.41
C VAL A 298 -1.45 2.91 10.34
N LEU A 299 -1.34 4.24 10.12
CA LEU A 299 -0.05 4.94 10.16
C LEU A 299 0.65 4.72 11.50
N ARG A 300 -0.07 4.88 12.59
CA ARG A 300 0.49 4.74 13.94
C ARG A 300 1.01 3.34 14.22
N GLU A 301 0.26 2.31 13.84
CA GLU A 301 0.54 0.92 14.19
C GLU A 301 1.49 0.22 13.21
N CYS A 302 1.52 0.64 11.93
CA CYS A 302 2.21 -0.06 10.86
C CYS A 302 3.18 0.81 10.05
N GLY A 303 3.13 2.15 10.20
CA GLY A 303 3.78 3.06 9.28
C GLY A 303 3.11 3.09 7.91
N ASN A 304 3.83 3.60 6.91
CA ASN A 304 3.40 3.55 5.51
C ASN A 304 3.90 2.23 4.88
N MET A 305 3.00 1.32 4.58
CA MET A 305 3.33 0.06 3.91
C MET A 305 3.22 0.17 2.38
N SER A 306 3.23 1.38 1.82
CA SER A 306 3.03 1.61 0.38
C SER A 306 1.67 1.11 -0.11
N SER A 307 1.60 0.30 -1.18
CA SER A 307 0.34 -0.08 -1.85
C SER A 307 -0.71 -0.76 -0.95
N PRO A 308 -0.41 -1.66 0.00
CA PRO A 308 -1.42 -2.26 0.86
C PRO A 308 -2.07 -1.30 1.87
N SER A 309 -1.45 -0.15 2.18
CA SER A 309 -1.89 0.74 3.26
C SER A 309 -3.36 1.17 3.17
N VAL A 310 -3.88 1.46 1.97
CA VAL A 310 -5.30 1.84 1.78
C VAL A 310 -6.25 0.69 2.10
N LEU A 311 -5.84 -0.55 1.82
CA LEU A 311 -6.63 -1.74 2.13
C LEU A 311 -6.60 -2.07 3.63
N PHE A 312 -5.49 -1.81 4.32
CA PHE A 312 -5.44 -1.85 5.79
C PHE A 312 -6.39 -0.82 6.41
N ALA A 313 -6.42 0.40 5.87
CA ALA A 313 -7.34 1.44 6.32
C ALA A 313 -8.81 1.03 6.05
N LEU A 314 -9.10 0.40 4.91
CA LEU A 314 -10.42 -0.16 4.61
C LEU A 314 -10.80 -1.26 5.59
N GLU A 315 -9.90 -2.23 5.85
CA GLU A 315 -10.16 -3.30 6.81
C GLU A 315 -10.47 -2.74 8.21
N ARG A 316 -9.70 -1.73 8.65
CA ARG A 316 -9.93 -1.06 9.94
C ARG A 316 -11.30 -0.38 9.96
N ALA A 317 -11.64 0.38 8.93
CA ALA A 317 -12.93 1.05 8.85
C ALA A 317 -14.10 0.06 8.83
N LEU A 318 -13.96 -1.09 8.16
CA LEU A 318 -14.99 -2.14 8.12
C LEU A 318 -15.21 -2.89 9.44
N ARG A 319 -14.29 -2.77 10.42
CA ARG A 319 -14.51 -3.26 11.79
C ARG A 319 -15.46 -2.36 12.57
N ASP A 320 -15.46 -1.06 12.27
CA ASP A 320 -16.26 -0.04 12.95
C ASP A 320 -17.64 0.16 12.28
N GLY A 321 -17.86 -0.37 11.08
CA GLY A 321 -19.12 -0.23 10.34
C GLY A 321 -19.00 -0.64 8.87
N SER A 322 -20.02 -0.26 8.09
CA SER A 322 -20.10 -0.47 6.64
C SER A 322 -20.74 0.77 5.99
N PRO A 323 -20.59 1.00 4.69
CA PRO A 323 -21.41 1.96 3.96
C PRO A 323 -22.90 1.66 4.19
N ASP A 324 -23.68 2.69 4.38
CA ASP A 324 -25.12 2.62 4.69
C ASP A 324 -25.93 3.58 3.81
N ASP A 325 -27.18 3.84 4.18
CA ASP A 325 -28.06 4.75 3.47
C ASP A 325 -27.63 6.21 3.51
N GLN A 326 -26.67 6.58 4.40
CA GLN A 326 -26.18 7.95 4.49
C GLN A 326 -25.17 8.29 3.37
N GLY A 327 -24.52 7.30 2.77
CA GLY A 327 -23.61 7.53 1.66
C GLY A 327 -22.62 6.40 1.37
N ASP A 328 -21.91 6.59 0.28
CA ASP A 328 -20.84 5.70 -0.14
C ASP A 328 -19.55 6.00 0.64
N TRP A 329 -18.68 5.01 0.77
CA TRP A 329 -17.30 5.22 1.16
C TRP A 329 -16.45 5.43 -0.10
N TRP A 330 -15.48 6.31 -0.02
CA TRP A 330 -14.58 6.57 -1.13
C TRP A 330 -13.16 6.21 -0.75
N LEU A 331 -12.58 5.24 -1.46
CA LEU A 331 -11.19 4.84 -1.33
C LEU A 331 -10.35 5.73 -2.22
N ILE A 332 -9.21 6.22 -1.68
CA ILE A 332 -8.25 7.03 -2.43
C ILE A 332 -6.82 6.58 -2.15
N SER A 333 -6.06 6.34 -3.20
CA SER A 333 -4.61 6.10 -3.14
C SER A 333 -3.88 7.02 -4.11
N PHE A 334 -2.63 7.30 -3.83
CA PHE A 334 -1.76 8.13 -4.67
C PHE A 334 -0.32 7.64 -4.58
N GLY A 335 0.48 7.98 -5.58
CA GLY A 335 1.87 7.51 -5.63
C GLY A 335 2.61 7.99 -6.86
N ALA A 336 3.59 7.18 -7.27
CA ALA A 336 4.43 7.46 -8.41
C ALA A 336 3.62 7.78 -9.69
N GLY A 337 4.15 8.70 -10.48
CA GLY A 337 3.47 9.09 -11.69
C GLY A 337 3.44 10.60 -11.95
N PHE A 338 3.23 11.60 -11.09
CA PHE A 338 2.42 11.49 -9.90
C PHE A 338 0.99 11.12 -10.28
N SER A 339 0.38 10.22 -9.55
CA SER A 339 -1.01 9.83 -9.82
C SER A 339 -1.81 9.64 -8.54
N ALA A 340 -3.12 9.89 -8.63
CA ALA A 340 -4.09 9.53 -7.62
C ALA A 340 -5.22 8.72 -8.25
N HIS A 341 -5.75 7.77 -7.49
CA HIS A 341 -6.76 6.81 -7.94
C HIS A 341 -7.84 6.69 -6.89
N GLY A 342 -9.11 6.75 -7.30
CA GLY A 342 -10.25 6.61 -6.43
C GLY A 342 -11.18 5.49 -6.88
N CYS A 343 -11.97 4.93 -5.93
CA CYS A 343 -13.11 4.07 -6.21
C CYS A 343 -14.14 4.17 -5.09
N ARG A 344 -15.40 3.91 -5.40
CA ARG A 344 -16.49 3.88 -4.43
C ARG A 344 -16.73 2.49 -3.88
N ILE A 345 -17.05 2.42 -2.59
CA ILE A 345 -17.58 1.23 -1.92
C ILE A 345 -18.99 1.56 -1.44
N ARG A 346 -19.95 0.74 -1.86
CA ARG A 346 -21.37 0.83 -1.53
C ARG A 346 -21.81 -0.36 -0.70
N GLY A 347 -22.74 -0.12 0.24
CA GLY A 347 -23.42 -1.17 1.01
C GLY A 347 -24.77 -1.50 0.44
#